data_4a289c32a3e12b3a05c29ebd63d3f6fb
#
_entry.id   4a289c32a3e12b3a05c29ebd63d3f6fb
#
_cell.length_a   1.000
_cell.length_b   1.000
_cell.length_c   1.000
_cell.angle_alpha   90.00
_cell.angle_beta   90.00
_cell.angle_gamma   90.00
#
_symmetry.space_group_name_H-M   'P 1'
#
loop_
_entity.id
_entity.type
_entity.pdbx_description
1 polymer ?
#
loop_
_entity_poly.entity_id
_entity_poly.type
_entity_poly.pdbx_seq_one_letter_code
_entity_poly.pdbx_strand_id
1 'polypeptide(L)'
;YEGTTGIQALDLLGRKVLLGTRGKCVRDFSRIMLRSAKAHWLAHGSIGRMARSTAKRAIEWNLVTLRIMRRVGKDRDLVGSASVDYLMYSGYVMMAHFWVRQAAVAQTFLRNGKGAESAEFYRAKIQTAEFYFDRLLPRADAHRKSALAPTRSLMQMGNGDFAFS
;
A
#
# COMPACT_ATOMS: atom_id res chain seq x y z
N TYR A 1 6.44 18.91 -13.23
CA TYR A 1 6.46 17.46 -13.03
C TYR A 1 5.79 17.01 -11.74
N GLU A 2 5.91 17.77 -10.66
CA GLU A 2 5.48 17.34 -9.33
C GLU A 2 4.03 17.70 -8.98
N GLY A 3 3.40 18.61 -9.68
CA GLY A 3 2.01 19.03 -9.43
C GLY A 3 0.96 17.93 -9.58
N THR A 4 1.24 16.89 -10.37
CA THR A 4 0.27 15.79 -10.61
C THR A 4 0.15 14.81 -9.44
N THR A 5 1.19 14.62 -8.62
CA THR A 5 1.13 13.67 -7.49
C THR A 5 0.06 14.08 -6.47
N GLY A 6 0.00 15.35 -6.09
CA GLY A 6 -1.03 15.85 -5.19
C GLY A 6 -2.44 15.71 -5.76
N ILE A 7 -2.61 16.03 -7.04
CA ILE A 7 -3.90 15.87 -7.74
C ILE A 7 -4.33 14.41 -7.78
N GLN A 8 -3.41 13.51 -8.15
CA GLN A 8 -3.69 12.06 -8.18
C GLN A 8 -4.00 11.50 -6.78
N ALA A 9 -3.33 12.00 -5.76
CA ALA A 9 -3.56 11.61 -4.37
C ALA A 9 -4.96 12.03 -3.89
N LEU A 10 -5.35 13.28 -4.16
CA LEU A 10 -6.70 13.78 -3.88
C LEU A 10 -7.76 13.02 -4.69
N ASP A 11 -7.49 12.72 -5.96
CA ASP A 11 -8.38 11.93 -6.79
C ASP A 11 -8.58 10.52 -6.23
N LEU A 12 -7.50 9.85 -5.84
CA LEU A 12 -7.57 8.52 -5.26
C LEU A 12 -8.37 8.54 -3.94
N LEU A 13 -7.91 9.30 -2.95
CA LEU A 13 -8.53 9.28 -1.64
C LEU A 13 -9.91 9.94 -1.65
N GLY A 14 -10.00 11.19 -2.09
CA GLY A 14 -11.23 11.98 -2.04
C GLY A 14 -12.30 11.43 -2.98
N ARG A 15 -12.02 11.42 -4.28
CA ARG A 15 -13.03 11.08 -5.29
C ARG A 15 -13.29 9.58 -5.38
N LYS A 16 -12.26 8.74 -5.55
CA LYS A 16 -12.47 7.29 -5.81
C LYS A 16 -12.78 6.51 -4.54
N VAL A 17 -12.00 6.70 -3.47
CA VAL A 17 -12.15 5.89 -2.26
C VAL A 17 -13.30 6.40 -1.40
N LEU A 18 -13.32 7.69 -1.05
CA LEU A 18 -14.31 8.22 -0.10
C LEU A 18 -15.67 8.45 -0.77
N LEU A 19 -15.73 9.27 -1.82
CA LEU A 19 -16.99 9.67 -2.46
C LEU A 19 -17.54 8.58 -3.38
N GLY A 20 -16.74 8.09 -4.32
CA GLY A 20 -17.20 7.21 -5.38
C GLY A 20 -17.57 5.80 -4.90
N THR A 21 -16.77 5.23 -4.00
CA THR A 21 -16.97 3.82 -3.61
C THR A 21 -17.20 3.60 -2.12
N ARG A 22 -17.10 4.64 -1.30
CA ARG A 22 -17.19 4.53 0.17
C ARG A 22 -16.31 3.39 0.71
N GLY A 23 -15.06 3.34 0.23
CA GLY A 23 -14.07 2.33 0.61
C GLY A 23 -14.29 0.94 0.00
N LYS A 24 -15.33 0.74 -0.84
CA LYS A 24 -15.62 -0.58 -1.43
C LYS A 24 -14.48 -1.06 -2.33
N CYS A 25 -13.87 -0.19 -3.14
CA CYS A 25 -12.76 -0.54 -4.02
C CYS A 25 -11.57 -1.10 -3.24
N VAL A 26 -11.21 -0.50 -2.11
CA VAL A 26 -10.14 -0.97 -1.22
C VAL A 26 -10.50 -2.33 -0.62
N ARG A 27 -11.71 -2.46 -0.12
CA ARG A 27 -12.19 -3.71 0.48
C ARG A 27 -12.21 -4.87 -0.52
N ASP A 28 -12.67 -4.62 -1.74
CA ASP A 28 -12.75 -5.66 -2.77
C ASP A 28 -11.35 -6.07 -3.24
N PHE A 29 -10.44 -5.12 -3.45
CA PHE A 29 -9.05 -5.44 -3.79
C PHE A 29 -8.33 -6.16 -2.64
N SER A 30 -8.53 -5.74 -1.41
CA SER A 30 -7.98 -6.45 -0.25
C SER A 30 -8.48 -7.89 -0.14
N ARG A 31 -9.71 -8.19 -0.51
CA ARG A 31 -10.20 -9.57 -0.59
C ARG A 31 -9.45 -10.40 -1.62
N ILE A 32 -9.12 -9.80 -2.79
CA ILE A 32 -8.28 -10.44 -3.80
C ILE A 32 -6.90 -10.75 -3.22
N MET A 33 -6.29 -9.77 -2.54
CA MET A 33 -4.99 -9.94 -1.89
C MET A 33 -5.02 -11.06 -0.85
N LEU A 34 -6.04 -11.09 0.00
CA LEU A 34 -6.20 -12.12 1.05
C LEU A 34 -6.38 -13.52 0.45
N ARG A 35 -7.17 -13.67 -0.61
CA ARG A 35 -7.34 -14.95 -1.31
C ARG A 35 -6.01 -15.42 -1.91
N SER A 36 -5.28 -14.53 -2.57
CA SER A 36 -3.97 -14.83 -3.14
C SER A 36 -2.96 -15.21 -2.05
N ALA A 37 -2.92 -14.47 -0.95
CA ALA A 37 -2.03 -14.77 0.18
C ALA A 37 -2.37 -16.12 0.84
N LYS A 38 -3.65 -16.46 0.96
CA LYS A 38 -4.10 -17.74 1.51
C LYS A 38 -3.54 -18.94 0.73
N ALA A 39 -3.46 -18.84 -0.59
CA ALA A 39 -2.92 -19.90 -1.44
C ALA A 39 -1.46 -20.26 -1.12
N HIS A 40 -0.71 -19.33 -0.53
CA HIS A 40 0.71 -19.48 -0.20
C HIS A 40 0.99 -19.38 1.32
N TRP A 41 -0.06 -19.36 2.14
CA TRP A 41 0.06 -19.11 3.59
C TRP A 41 0.96 -20.12 4.30
N LEU A 42 0.82 -21.39 3.95
CA LEU A 42 1.60 -22.50 4.53
C LEU A 42 2.89 -22.79 3.76
N ALA A 43 3.21 -22.04 2.71
CA ALA A 43 4.44 -22.25 1.99
C ALA A 43 5.65 -21.96 2.90
N HIS A 44 6.64 -22.85 2.83
CA HIS A 44 7.90 -22.68 3.56
C HIS A 44 8.75 -21.58 2.92
N GLY A 45 9.68 -21.03 3.72
CA GLY A 45 10.66 -20.04 3.24
C GLY A 45 10.06 -18.65 3.00
N SER A 46 10.65 -17.94 2.04
CA SER A 46 10.34 -16.53 1.76
C SER A 46 8.93 -16.32 1.22
N ILE A 47 8.42 -17.22 0.38
CA ILE A 47 7.08 -17.09 -0.21
C ILE A 47 6.00 -17.04 0.88
N GLY A 48 6.03 -17.95 1.84
CA GLY A 48 5.05 -17.96 2.93
C GLY A 48 5.16 -16.73 3.83
N ARG A 49 6.40 -16.27 4.12
CA ARG A 49 6.64 -15.02 4.86
C ARG A 49 6.04 -13.82 4.12
N MET A 50 6.32 -13.68 2.83
CA MET A 50 5.78 -12.61 1.97
C MET A 50 4.26 -12.67 1.87
N ALA A 51 3.66 -13.86 1.74
CA ALA A 51 2.21 -14.04 1.70
C ALA A 51 1.53 -13.57 3.00
N ARG A 52 2.04 -13.97 4.16
CA ARG A 52 1.53 -13.52 5.47
C ARG A 52 1.68 -12.01 5.66
N SER A 53 2.83 -11.44 5.24
CA SER A 53 3.04 -9.99 5.26
C SER A 53 2.02 -9.26 4.37
N THR A 54 1.78 -9.75 3.15
CA THR A 54 0.78 -9.18 2.23
C THR A 54 -0.63 -9.23 2.81
N ALA A 55 -1.01 -10.33 3.45
CA ALA A 55 -2.32 -10.45 4.11
C ALA A 55 -2.47 -9.42 5.26
N LYS A 56 -1.44 -9.27 6.09
CA LYS A 56 -1.42 -8.25 7.14
C LYS A 56 -1.64 -6.85 6.57
N ARG A 57 -0.91 -6.50 5.50
CA ARG A 57 -1.03 -5.19 4.83
C ARG A 57 -2.42 -4.97 4.20
N ALA A 58 -3.04 -6.00 3.65
CA ALA A 58 -4.40 -5.91 3.12
C ALA A 58 -5.43 -5.57 4.22
N ILE A 59 -5.30 -6.17 5.40
CA ILE A 59 -6.15 -5.88 6.57
C ILE A 59 -5.90 -4.45 7.06
N GLU A 60 -4.63 -4.08 7.23
CA GLU A 60 -4.24 -2.74 7.68
C GLU A 60 -4.76 -1.65 6.73
N TRP A 61 -4.73 -1.88 5.42
CA TRP A 61 -5.23 -0.91 4.43
C TRP A 61 -6.73 -0.64 4.60
N ASN A 62 -7.52 -1.67 4.84
CA ASN A 62 -8.94 -1.49 5.17
C ASN A 62 -9.13 -0.69 6.45
N LEU A 63 -8.33 -0.97 7.50
CA LEU A 63 -8.42 -0.27 8.78
C LEU A 63 -8.04 1.22 8.64
N VAL A 64 -6.98 1.52 7.88
CA VAL A 64 -6.58 2.90 7.58
C VAL A 64 -7.70 3.64 6.85
N THR A 65 -8.23 3.03 5.78
CA THR A 65 -9.34 3.60 5.00
C THR A 65 -10.55 3.86 5.89
N LEU A 66 -10.94 2.90 6.72
CA LEU A 66 -12.08 3.05 7.63
C LEU A 66 -11.87 4.15 8.67
N ARG A 67 -10.65 4.28 9.22
CA ARG A 67 -10.31 5.36 10.16
C ARG A 67 -10.42 6.73 9.53
N ILE A 68 -9.92 6.90 8.30
CA ILE A 68 -10.04 8.16 7.56
C ILE A 68 -11.52 8.45 7.28
N MET A 69 -12.30 7.48 6.80
CA MET A 69 -13.72 7.64 6.53
C MET A 69 -14.53 8.10 7.76
N ARG A 70 -14.19 7.59 8.95
CA ARG A 70 -14.88 7.98 10.19
C ARG A 70 -14.52 9.39 10.67
N ARG A 71 -13.36 9.89 10.29
CA ARG A 71 -12.87 11.20 10.73
C ARG A 71 -13.22 12.32 9.77
N VAL A 72 -13.32 12.04 8.47
CA VAL A 72 -13.49 13.04 7.42
C VAL A 72 -14.75 13.92 7.60
N GLY A 73 -15.81 13.37 8.18
CA GLY A 73 -17.03 14.13 8.48
C GLY A 73 -16.86 15.19 9.59
N LYS A 74 -15.83 15.06 10.41
CA LYS A 74 -15.51 15.95 11.52
C LYS A 74 -14.30 16.88 11.24
N ASP A 75 -13.52 16.53 10.24
CA ASP A 75 -12.26 17.19 9.92
C ASP A 75 -12.16 17.34 8.39
N ARG A 76 -12.48 18.54 7.89
CA ARG A 76 -12.53 18.84 6.45
C ARG A 76 -11.14 18.82 5.79
N ASP A 77 -10.09 19.13 6.55
CA ASP A 77 -8.72 19.23 6.06
C ASP A 77 -8.04 17.85 5.98
N LEU A 78 -8.66 16.83 6.59
CA LEU A 78 -8.11 15.48 6.67
C LEU A 78 -7.85 14.87 5.28
N VAL A 79 -8.73 15.12 4.30
CA VAL A 79 -8.54 14.57 2.94
C VAL A 79 -7.28 15.13 2.30
N GLY A 80 -7.07 16.45 2.40
CA GLY A 80 -5.87 17.11 1.90
C GLY A 80 -4.61 16.61 2.58
N SER A 81 -4.61 16.62 3.91
CA SER A 81 -3.43 16.25 4.72
C SER A 81 -3.04 14.79 4.60
N ALA A 82 -4.01 13.88 4.40
CA ALA A 82 -3.76 12.44 4.33
C ALA A 82 -3.49 11.92 2.91
N SER A 83 -3.86 12.67 1.86
CA SER A 83 -4.00 12.13 0.51
C SER A 83 -2.70 11.58 -0.07
N VAL A 84 -1.60 12.30 0.03
CA VAL A 84 -0.30 11.89 -0.53
C VAL A 84 0.23 10.66 0.19
N ASP A 85 0.20 10.66 1.51
CA ASP A 85 0.64 9.52 2.30
C ASP A 85 -0.27 8.31 2.10
N TYR A 86 -1.56 8.51 1.93
CA TYR A 86 -2.50 7.43 1.60
C TYR A 86 -2.22 6.84 0.21
N LEU A 87 -1.91 7.66 -0.80
CA LEU A 87 -1.52 7.20 -2.13
C LEU A 87 -0.26 6.35 -2.06
N MET A 88 0.79 6.85 -1.40
CA MET A 88 2.06 6.13 -1.24
C MET A 88 1.88 4.82 -0.49
N TYR A 89 1.15 4.85 0.63
CA TYR A 89 0.81 3.65 1.39
C TYR A 89 0.09 2.61 0.53
N SER A 90 -0.94 3.04 -0.22
CA SER A 90 -1.70 2.17 -1.12
C SER A 90 -0.81 1.54 -2.19
N GLY A 91 0.09 2.33 -2.78
CA GLY A 91 1.07 1.86 -3.76
C GLY A 91 1.97 0.75 -3.20
N TYR A 92 2.57 0.97 -2.02
CA TYR A 92 3.38 -0.06 -1.36
C TYR A 92 2.59 -1.34 -1.08
N VAL A 93 1.37 -1.23 -0.61
CA VAL A 93 0.53 -2.39 -0.30
C VAL A 93 0.15 -3.16 -1.56
N MET A 94 -0.23 -2.46 -2.64
CA MET A 94 -0.55 -3.10 -3.92
C MET A 94 0.67 -3.80 -4.54
N MET A 95 1.83 -3.17 -4.51
CA MET A 95 3.07 -3.75 -5.04
C MET A 95 3.48 -5.01 -4.28
N ALA A 96 3.27 -5.09 -2.96
CA ALA A 96 3.51 -6.32 -2.19
C ALA A 96 2.70 -7.50 -2.74
N HIS A 97 1.43 -7.27 -3.12
CA HIS A 97 0.60 -8.29 -3.74
C HIS A 97 1.17 -8.80 -5.07
N PHE A 98 1.63 -7.89 -5.92
CA PHE A 98 2.18 -8.29 -7.22
C PHE A 98 3.52 -9.01 -7.07
N TRP A 99 4.39 -8.56 -6.17
CA TRP A 99 5.69 -9.19 -5.94
C TRP A 99 5.56 -10.61 -5.39
N VAL A 100 4.69 -10.85 -4.40
CA VAL A 100 4.50 -12.22 -3.88
C VAL A 100 3.94 -13.17 -4.95
N ARG A 101 3.05 -12.68 -5.81
CA ARG A 101 2.54 -13.48 -6.93
C ARG A 101 3.62 -13.83 -7.94
N GLN A 102 4.43 -12.85 -8.35
CA GLN A 102 5.55 -13.08 -9.26
C GLN A 102 6.54 -14.10 -8.68
N ALA A 103 6.90 -13.94 -7.40
CA ALA A 103 7.81 -14.86 -6.73
C ALA A 103 7.23 -16.29 -6.63
N ALA A 104 5.94 -16.44 -6.35
CA ALA A 104 5.28 -17.74 -6.29
C ALA A 104 5.24 -18.43 -7.66
N VAL A 105 4.97 -17.69 -8.73
CA VAL A 105 5.02 -18.19 -10.11
C VAL A 105 6.45 -18.60 -10.48
N ALA A 106 7.43 -17.74 -10.21
CA ALA A 106 8.84 -18.03 -10.46
C ALA A 106 9.31 -19.31 -9.73
N GLN A 107 8.91 -19.49 -8.46
CA GLN A 107 9.20 -20.70 -7.71
C GLN A 107 8.59 -21.97 -8.33
N THR A 108 7.38 -21.85 -8.87
CA THR A 108 6.72 -22.97 -9.56
C THR A 108 7.49 -23.39 -10.81
N PHE A 109 7.97 -22.44 -11.61
CA PHE A 109 8.79 -22.73 -12.79
C PHE A 109 10.14 -23.35 -12.40
N LEU A 110 10.79 -22.87 -11.35
CA LEU A 110 12.03 -23.47 -10.86
C LEU A 110 11.86 -24.93 -10.41
N ARG A 111 10.73 -25.26 -9.77
CA ARG A 111 10.44 -26.62 -9.33
C ARG A 111 10.12 -27.56 -10.48
N ASN A 112 9.39 -27.09 -11.48
CA ASN A 112 8.88 -27.93 -12.57
C ASN A 112 9.87 -28.04 -13.73
N GLY A 113 10.91 -27.19 -13.78
CA GLY A 113 11.87 -27.15 -14.89
C GLY A 113 11.24 -26.76 -16.25
N LYS A 114 10.02 -26.22 -16.26
CA LYS A 114 9.25 -25.92 -17.47
C LYS A 114 8.88 -24.44 -17.47
N GLY A 115 9.79 -23.58 -17.87
CA GLY A 115 9.56 -22.15 -18.02
C GLY A 115 10.08 -21.66 -19.38
N ALA A 116 9.58 -20.53 -19.86
CA ALA A 116 10.07 -19.87 -21.08
C ALA A 116 11.45 -19.21 -20.86
N GLU A 117 11.77 -18.88 -19.60
CA GLU A 117 12.97 -18.14 -19.23
C GLU A 117 13.98 -19.04 -18.50
N SER A 118 15.19 -18.53 -18.31
CA SER A 118 16.24 -19.25 -17.60
C SER A 118 15.98 -19.39 -16.10
N ALA A 119 16.62 -20.36 -15.46
CA ALA A 119 16.52 -20.53 -14.00
C ALA A 119 17.06 -19.30 -13.24
N GLU A 120 18.07 -18.62 -13.78
CA GLU A 120 18.62 -17.37 -13.24
C GLU A 120 17.58 -16.27 -13.23
N PHE A 121 16.80 -16.11 -14.30
CA PHE A 121 15.71 -15.16 -14.37
C PHE A 121 14.68 -15.39 -13.25
N TYR A 122 14.23 -16.63 -13.05
CA TYR A 122 13.25 -16.93 -12.01
C TYR A 122 13.82 -16.74 -10.60
N ARG A 123 15.10 -17.10 -10.36
CA ARG A 123 15.78 -16.80 -9.09
C ARG A 123 15.86 -15.29 -8.83
N ALA A 124 16.21 -14.51 -9.84
CA ALA A 124 16.25 -13.04 -9.72
C ALA A 124 14.89 -12.44 -9.36
N LYS A 125 13.78 -12.97 -9.91
CA LYS A 125 12.41 -12.53 -9.53
C LYS A 125 12.11 -12.76 -8.05
N ILE A 126 12.52 -13.90 -7.49
CA ILE A 126 12.33 -14.20 -6.06
C ILE A 126 13.18 -13.24 -5.21
N GLN A 127 14.45 -13.06 -5.56
CA GLN A 127 15.37 -12.15 -4.85
C GLN A 127 14.88 -10.70 -4.88
N THR A 128 14.36 -10.24 -6.03
CA THR A 128 13.77 -8.89 -6.13
C THR A 128 12.53 -8.73 -5.25
N ALA A 129 11.69 -9.77 -5.17
CA ALA A 129 10.56 -9.76 -4.26
C ALA A 129 11.03 -9.70 -2.80
N GLU A 130 12.01 -10.49 -2.40
CA GLU A 130 12.60 -10.45 -1.06
C GLU A 130 13.16 -9.07 -0.72
N PHE A 131 13.94 -8.46 -1.64
CA PHE A 131 14.41 -7.08 -1.49
C PHE A 131 13.26 -6.11 -1.28
N TYR A 132 12.16 -6.24 -2.06
CA TYR A 132 11.00 -5.37 -1.91
C TYR A 132 10.39 -5.49 -0.50
N PHE A 133 10.20 -6.71 -0.01
CA PHE A 133 9.60 -6.93 1.31
C PHE A 133 10.50 -6.49 2.46
N ASP A 134 11.81 -6.63 2.31
CA ASP A 134 12.76 -6.33 3.39
C ASP A 134 13.19 -4.85 3.41
N ARG A 135 13.19 -4.14 2.25
CA ARG A 135 13.76 -2.80 2.12
C ARG A 135 12.74 -1.71 1.73
N LEU A 136 11.73 -2.04 0.93
CA LEU A 136 10.79 -1.06 0.41
C LEU A 136 9.46 -1.09 1.15
N LEU A 137 8.86 -2.25 1.34
CA LEU A 137 7.57 -2.37 2.03
C LEU A 137 7.55 -1.78 3.45
N PRO A 138 8.62 -1.83 4.27
CA PRO A 138 8.63 -1.19 5.59
C PRO A 138 8.37 0.33 5.56
N ARG A 139 8.67 1.01 4.45
CA ARG A 139 8.38 2.45 4.26
C ARG A 139 6.88 2.76 4.34
N ALA A 140 6.05 1.79 4.01
CA ALA A 140 4.60 1.90 4.15
C ALA A 140 4.15 2.27 5.58
N ASP A 141 4.91 1.88 6.62
CA ASP A 141 4.55 2.20 8.00
C ASP A 141 4.68 3.69 8.31
N ALA A 142 5.66 4.40 7.74
CA ALA A 142 5.78 5.84 7.85
C ALA A 142 4.56 6.53 7.22
N HIS A 143 4.25 6.18 5.97
CA HIS A 143 3.09 6.73 5.27
C HIS A 143 1.76 6.43 5.99
N ARG A 144 1.61 5.23 6.54
CA ARG A 144 0.43 4.88 7.34
C ARG A 144 0.28 5.78 8.57
N LYS A 145 1.38 6.03 9.28
CA LYS A 145 1.39 6.91 10.45
C LYS A 145 1.04 8.35 10.07
N SER A 146 1.66 8.88 9.02
CA SER A 146 1.43 10.24 8.53
C SER A 146 -0.01 10.43 8.02
N ALA A 147 -0.55 9.49 7.24
CA ALA A 147 -1.94 9.55 6.75
C ALA A 147 -2.99 9.53 7.89
N LEU A 148 -2.64 9.02 9.07
CA LEU A 148 -3.51 8.99 10.24
C LEU A 148 -3.20 10.09 11.27
N ALA A 149 -2.19 10.92 11.03
CA ALA A 149 -1.81 12.00 11.92
C ALA A 149 -2.94 13.05 12.08
N PRO A 150 -2.96 13.80 13.17
CA PRO A 150 -3.89 14.92 13.33
C PRO A 150 -3.58 16.03 12.31
N THR A 151 -4.61 16.63 11.72
CA THR A 151 -4.48 17.78 10.80
C THR A 151 -3.99 19.05 11.50
N ARG A 152 -4.20 19.14 12.81
CA ARG A 152 -3.81 20.29 13.61
C ARG A 152 -2.36 20.74 13.38
N SER A 153 -1.42 19.78 13.28
CA SER A 153 0.00 20.11 13.10
C SER A 153 0.32 20.82 11.77
N LEU A 154 -0.58 20.69 10.77
CA LEU A 154 -0.47 21.38 9.49
C LEU A 154 -1.24 22.71 9.48
N MET A 155 -2.36 22.79 10.20
CA MET A 155 -3.33 23.87 10.10
C MET A 155 -3.29 24.86 11.27
N GLN A 156 -2.42 24.65 12.26
CA GLN A 156 -2.37 25.50 13.45
C GLN A 156 -1.60 26.81 13.28
N MET A 157 -0.76 26.89 12.25
CA MET A 157 0.02 28.10 11.97
C MET A 157 -0.87 29.17 11.32
N GLY A 158 -0.93 30.33 11.91
CA GLY A 158 -1.65 31.50 11.39
C GLY A 158 -0.78 32.29 10.39
N ASN A 159 -1.41 33.21 9.64
CA ASN A 159 -0.70 34.03 8.67
C ASN A 159 0.43 34.85 9.30
N GLY A 160 0.29 35.29 10.56
CA GLY A 160 1.31 36.04 11.29
C GLY A 160 2.55 35.19 11.62
N ASP A 161 2.45 33.89 11.68
CA ASP A 161 3.59 33.02 11.99
C ASP A 161 4.59 32.90 10.83
N PHE A 162 4.20 33.37 9.63
CA PHE A 162 5.05 33.41 8.44
C PHE A 162 5.65 34.80 8.19
N ALA A 163 5.30 35.81 9.01
CA ALA A 163 5.87 37.17 8.91
C ALA A 163 7.20 37.20 9.66
N PHE A 164 8.30 37.12 8.93
CA PHE A 164 9.63 37.42 9.46
C PHE A 164 9.83 38.96 9.43
N SER A 165 9.80 39.57 10.59
CA SER A 165 10.20 40.98 10.76
C SER A 165 11.71 41.13 10.68
#